data_d509a9b52901cfa8b9575bd745393379
#
_entry.id   d509a9b52901cfa8b9575bd745393379
#
_cell.length_a   1.000
_cell.length_b   1.000
_cell.length_c   1.000
_cell.angle_alpha   90.00
_cell.angle_beta   90.00
_cell.angle_gamma   90.00
#
_symmetry.space_group_name_H-M   'P 1'
#
loop_
_entity.id
_entity.type
_entity.pdbx_description
1 polymer ?
#
loop_
_entity_poly.entity_id
_entity_poly.type
_entity_poly.pdbx_seq_one_letter_code
_entity_poly.pdbx_strand_id
1 'polypeptide(L)'
;MKHFVGISLFLLALPMVAAEAPMSYVRVIESYSPSRSEPAAFFDMARVTTTYFDGLGRPVETVRVGAGGDFEDVAELTVYGHGDKVAERWLPVGTHSGGAFVAPASLIGEAKAFYGCDSPLTAFKYELSEEGRPVSMMRPGASKPRIMEHGFCFDETVPIFDVDGEGRLVRQGYYKEGTLRFTIETDETSAYSRSVFTDFDGRKVAELEDDAWTFWVYDVCGRLRFTVSPEGARRLTADGVCNSTIVEQYCSEWRYDGRNRVTMSRVPGVAPTYYVYDRLGRLALEQDGCLRSRGQWRFYAYDSDKRLAVAGVTARIPQL
;
A
#
# COMPACT_ATOMS: atom_id res chain seq x y z
N MET A 1 -5.64 27.37 -10.94
CA MET A 1 -5.92 27.84 -9.56
C MET A 1 -5.61 26.68 -8.62
N LYS A 2 -4.55 26.79 -7.84
CA LYS A 2 -4.13 25.73 -6.90
C LYS A 2 -4.79 26.00 -5.55
N HIS A 3 -5.60 25.04 -5.10
CA HIS A 3 -6.12 25.05 -3.75
C HIS A 3 -5.01 24.62 -2.79
N PHE A 4 -4.47 25.55 -2.01
CA PHE A 4 -3.65 25.25 -0.86
C PHE A 4 -4.59 24.89 0.29
N VAL A 5 -4.60 23.62 0.71
CA VAL A 5 -5.21 23.20 1.96
C VAL A 5 -4.23 23.57 3.06
N GLY A 6 -4.55 24.64 3.81
CA GLY A 6 -3.80 25.02 4.99
C GLY A 6 -4.18 24.09 6.14
N ILE A 7 -3.27 23.23 6.57
CA ILE A 7 -3.43 22.44 7.81
C ILE A 7 -2.99 23.34 8.98
N SER A 8 -3.96 23.83 9.76
CA SER A 8 -3.67 24.51 11.03
C SER A 8 -3.79 23.49 12.16
N LEU A 9 -2.65 23.12 12.74
CA LEU A 9 -2.59 22.23 13.91
C LEU A 9 -2.77 23.07 15.17
N PHE A 10 -3.93 23.00 15.82
CA PHE A 10 -4.15 23.58 17.14
C PHE A 10 -4.09 22.49 18.20
N LEU A 11 -3.07 22.55 19.07
CA LEU A 11 -2.98 21.74 20.28
C LEU A 11 -3.74 22.49 21.41
N LEU A 12 -4.98 22.09 21.65
CA LEU A 12 -5.76 22.59 22.80
C LEU A 12 -5.87 21.45 23.82
N ALA A 13 -5.05 21.49 24.85
CA ALA A 13 -5.22 20.68 26.03
C ALA A 13 -6.22 21.37 26.97
N LEU A 14 -7.49 21.00 26.92
CA LEU A 14 -8.48 21.35 27.93
C LEU A 14 -8.80 20.09 28.76
N PRO A 15 -8.73 20.17 30.09
CA PRO A 15 -9.14 19.05 30.94
C PRO A 15 -10.66 18.95 30.94
N MET A 16 -11.21 17.90 30.26
CA MET A 16 -12.59 17.49 30.47
C MET A 16 -12.65 16.58 31.69
N VAL A 17 -13.38 17.01 32.70
CA VAL A 17 -13.69 16.23 33.90
C VAL A 17 -14.86 15.28 33.53
N ALA A 18 -14.53 14.05 33.13
CA ALA A 18 -15.38 12.90 33.24
C ALA A 18 -14.62 11.83 34.03
N ALA A 19 -15.29 11.03 34.83
CA ALA A 19 -14.74 10.16 35.87
C ALA A 19 -13.89 8.97 35.40
N GLU A 20 -13.21 9.08 34.26
CA GLU A 20 -12.19 8.16 33.76
C GLU A 20 -10.94 8.97 33.44
N ALA A 21 -9.74 8.39 33.59
CA ALA A 21 -8.46 9.07 33.45
C ALA A 21 -8.41 9.98 32.21
N PRO A 22 -7.84 11.19 32.29
CA PRO A 22 -7.84 12.14 31.19
C PRO A 22 -7.08 11.55 29.99
N MET A 23 -7.81 11.25 28.91
CA MET A 23 -7.22 10.75 27.67
C MET A 23 -6.60 11.93 26.90
N SER A 24 -5.41 11.72 26.36
CA SER A 24 -4.81 12.66 25.41
C SER A 24 -5.53 12.59 24.07
N TYR A 25 -5.66 13.72 23.38
CA TYR A 25 -6.26 13.74 22.06
C TYR A 25 -5.59 14.74 21.12
N VAL A 26 -5.75 14.51 19.83
CA VAL A 26 -5.39 15.44 18.76
C VAL A 26 -6.67 15.77 17.99
N ARG A 27 -6.95 17.06 17.80
CA ARG A 27 -8.06 17.51 16.98
C ARG A 27 -7.53 18.19 15.73
N VAL A 28 -7.91 17.67 14.57
CA VAL A 28 -7.57 18.23 13.26
C VAL A 28 -8.80 18.93 12.71
N ILE A 29 -8.64 20.18 12.29
CA ILE A 29 -9.69 20.99 11.68
C ILE A 29 -9.23 21.35 10.26
N GLU A 30 -9.90 20.81 9.25
CA GLU A 30 -9.65 21.07 7.84
C GLU A 30 -10.71 22.04 7.32
N SER A 31 -10.33 23.29 7.05
CA SER A 31 -11.24 24.31 6.51
C SER A 31 -11.32 24.20 4.98
N TYR A 32 -12.52 24.21 4.43
CA TYR A 32 -12.78 24.27 2.99
C TYR A 32 -12.73 25.67 2.39
N SER A 33 -12.67 26.71 3.23
CA SER A 33 -12.60 28.12 2.80
C SER A 33 -11.39 28.83 3.38
N PRO A 34 -10.68 29.67 2.62
CA PRO A 34 -9.54 30.45 3.10
C PRO A 34 -9.93 31.68 3.94
N SER A 35 -11.12 31.76 4.48
CA SER A 35 -11.58 32.94 5.25
C SER A 35 -10.99 33.00 6.64
N ARG A 36 -10.50 34.19 7.02
CA ARG A 36 -9.82 34.52 8.28
C ARG A 36 -10.75 34.86 9.44
N SER A 37 -12.01 34.46 9.44
CA SER A 37 -12.98 34.85 10.46
C SER A 37 -13.23 33.75 11.49
N GLU A 38 -13.50 34.14 12.67
CA GLU A 38 -13.54 33.54 14.01
C GLU A 38 -14.01 32.08 14.19
N PRO A 39 -13.54 31.39 15.28
CA PRO A 39 -13.67 29.93 15.46
C PRO A 39 -15.11 29.39 15.55
N ALA A 40 -16.09 30.19 15.94
CA ALA A 40 -17.47 29.71 16.13
C ALA A 40 -18.24 29.47 14.83
N ALA A 41 -17.88 30.14 13.72
CA ALA A 41 -18.48 29.95 12.41
C ALA A 41 -17.74 28.86 11.57
N PHE A 42 -16.67 28.30 12.10
CA PHE A 42 -15.82 27.32 11.41
C PHE A 42 -16.43 25.93 11.30
N PHE A 43 -17.30 25.54 12.23
CA PHE A 43 -17.81 24.17 12.29
C PHE A 43 -18.73 23.82 11.12
N ASP A 44 -19.41 24.79 10.52
CA ASP A 44 -20.30 24.55 9.38
C ASP A 44 -19.57 24.40 8.03
N MET A 45 -18.27 24.76 7.98
CA MET A 45 -17.45 24.75 6.76
C MET A 45 -16.11 24.03 6.93
N ALA A 46 -15.95 23.23 7.97
CA ALA A 46 -14.73 22.53 8.29
C ALA A 46 -15.00 21.07 8.63
N ARG A 47 -14.11 20.17 8.16
CA ARG A 47 -14.07 18.80 8.66
C ARG A 47 -13.32 18.79 9.99
N VAL A 48 -13.95 18.31 11.05
CA VAL A 48 -13.32 18.16 12.37
C VAL A 48 -13.15 16.69 12.68
N THR A 49 -11.91 16.27 12.94
CA THR A 49 -11.58 14.91 13.36
C THR A 49 -10.85 14.97 14.70
N THR A 50 -11.35 14.26 15.69
CA THR A 50 -10.68 14.12 17.00
C THR A 50 -10.21 12.69 17.17
N THR A 51 -8.93 12.49 17.44
CA THR A 51 -8.35 11.17 17.71
C THR A 51 -7.90 11.13 19.17
N TYR A 52 -8.39 10.16 19.91
CA TYR A 52 -8.07 9.91 21.31
C TYR A 52 -7.01 8.81 21.42
N PHE A 53 -6.12 8.98 22.39
CA PHE A 53 -4.96 8.12 22.60
C PHE A 53 -4.98 7.53 24.01
N ASP A 54 -4.54 6.29 24.14
CA ASP A 54 -4.32 5.65 25.44
C ASP A 54 -3.05 6.18 26.14
N GLY A 55 -2.75 5.65 27.33
CA GLY A 55 -1.57 6.01 28.10
C GLY A 55 -0.23 5.68 27.44
N LEU A 56 -0.22 4.88 26.37
CA LEU A 56 0.97 4.54 25.58
C LEU A 56 1.08 5.36 24.28
N GLY A 57 0.15 6.29 24.06
CA GLY A 57 0.11 7.12 22.85
C GLY A 57 -0.43 6.43 21.61
N ARG A 58 -1.18 5.32 21.76
CA ARG A 58 -1.82 4.61 20.64
C ARG A 58 -3.22 5.13 20.41
N PRO A 59 -3.67 5.36 19.15
CA PRO A 59 -5.01 5.85 18.84
C PRO A 59 -6.05 4.77 19.16
N VAL A 60 -6.96 5.05 20.09
CA VAL A 60 -8.02 4.12 20.52
C VAL A 60 -9.39 4.47 19.97
N GLU A 61 -9.65 5.77 19.74
CA GLU A 61 -10.92 6.23 19.20
C GLU A 61 -10.69 7.38 18.23
N THR A 62 -11.43 7.39 17.14
CA THR A 62 -11.46 8.51 16.18
C THR A 62 -12.89 8.93 15.97
N VAL A 63 -13.18 10.21 16.26
CA VAL A 63 -14.51 10.82 16.08
C VAL A 63 -14.44 11.85 14.98
N ARG A 64 -15.27 11.68 13.94
CA ARG A 64 -15.47 12.65 12.86
C ARG A 64 -16.77 13.38 13.11
N VAL A 65 -16.67 14.66 13.43
CA VAL A 65 -17.82 15.49 13.80
C VAL A 65 -18.70 15.77 12.60
N GLY A 66 -19.99 15.51 12.73
CA GLY A 66 -20.99 15.78 11.72
C GLY A 66 -20.81 14.99 10.41
N ALA A 67 -20.09 13.86 10.43
CA ALA A 67 -19.78 13.08 9.24
C ALA A 67 -20.82 12.01 8.88
N GLY A 68 -21.77 11.76 9.78
CA GLY A 68 -22.86 10.79 9.58
C GLY A 68 -24.08 11.39 8.91
N GLY A 69 -25.15 10.58 8.76
CA GLY A 69 -26.47 11.06 8.38
C GLY A 69 -27.02 12.00 9.45
N ASP A 70 -27.84 12.98 9.04
CA ASP A 70 -28.44 13.97 9.96
C ASP A 70 -27.44 14.72 10.84
N PHE A 71 -26.18 14.89 10.34
CA PHE A 71 -25.09 15.56 11.03
C PHE A 71 -24.63 14.88 12.34
N GLU A 72 -24.89 13.60 12.49
CA GLU A 72 -24.29 12.82 13.57
C GLU A 72 -22.77 12.75 13.44
N ASP A 73 -22.09 12.61 14.58
CA ASP A 73 -20.68 12.26 14.58
C ASP A 73 -20.51 10.79 14.22
N VAL A 74 -19.39 10.45 13.60
CA VAL A 74 -19.03 9.07 13.33
C VAL A 74 -17.81 8.69 14.15
N ALA A 75 -17.97 7.71 15.04
CA ALA A 75 -16.91 7.21 15.90
C ALA A 75 -16.42 5.82 15.45
N GLU A 76 -15.12 5.62 15.50
CA GLU A 76 -14.43 4.34 15.24
C GLU A 76 -13.61 3.97 16.48
N LEU A 77 -13.72 2.71 16.93
CA LEU A 77 -12.99 2.18 18.08
C LEU A 77 -11.93 1.19 17.64
N THR A 78 -10.72 1.33 18.19
CA THR A 78 -9.61 0.39 18.05
C THR A 78 -9.22 -0.16 19.42
N VAL A 79 -9.21 -1.48 19.56
CA VAL A 79 -8.79 -2.18 20.79
C VAL A 79 -7.45 -2.84 20.54
N TYR A 80 -6.52 -2.64 21.46
CA TYR A 80 -5.19 -3.23 21.42
C TYR A 80 -5.11 -4.47 22.33
N GLY A 81 -4.39 -5.46 21.84
CA GLY A 81 -4.08 -6.68 22.58
C GLY A 81 -2.65 -6.69 23.12
N HIS A 82 -2.14 -7.89 23.31
CA HIS A 82 -0.77 -8.10 23.77
C HIS A 82 0.26 -7.59 22.74
N GLY A 83 1.36 -7.01 23.20
CA GLY A 83 2.47 -6.56 22.35
C GLY A 83 2.15 -5.39 21.43
N ASP A 84 1.28 -4.47 21.88
CA ASP A 84 0.90 -3.24 21.16
C ASP A 84 0.24 -3.47 19.79
N LYS A 85 -0.26 -4.69 19.55
CA LYS A 85 -0.94 -5.06 18.30
C LYS A 85 -2.44 -4.75 18.40
N VAL A 86 -3.00 -4.30 17.27
CA VAL A 86 -4.46 -4.10 17.16
C VAL A 86 -5.16 -5.45 17.25
N ALA A 87 -5.95 -5.68 18.29
CA ALA A 87 -6.75 -6.89 18.45
C ALA A 87 -8.11 -6.78 17.73
N GLU A 88 -8.74 -5.60 17.82
CA GLU A 88 -10.05 -5.37 17.24
C GLU A 88 -10.14 -3.97 16.63
N ARG A 89 -10.81 -3.86 15.50
CA ARG A 89 -11.20 -2.61 14.89
C ARG A 89 -12.70 -2.66 14.61
N TRP A 90 -13.46 -1.90 15.39
CA TRP A 90 -14.91 -1.83 15.30
C TRP A 90 -15.35 -0.99 14.12
N LEU A 91 -16.44 -1.38 13.48
CA LEU A 91 -17.03 -0.60 12.39
C LEU A 91 -17.51 0.76 12.90
N PRO A 92 -17.46 1.80 12.05
CA PRO A 92 -17.91 3.14 12.41
C PRO A 92 -19.38 3.14 12.82
N VAL A 93 -19.72 3.93 13.83
CA VAL A 93 -21.12 4.08 14.29
C VAL A 93 -21.44 5.55 14.55
N GLY A 94 -22.69 5.93 14.28
CA GLY A 94 -23.21 7.27 14.58
C GLY A 94 -23.27 7.52 16.08
N THR A 95 -22.93 8.73 16.51
CA THR A 95 -22.98 9.18 17.91
C THR A 95 -23.26 10.68 17.97
N HIS A 96 -23.73 11.18 19.12
CA HIS A 96 -23.97 12.61 19.36
C HIS A 96 -22.99 13.18 20.37
N SER A 97 -21.72 12.84 20.25
CA SER A 97 -20.69 13.22 21.23
C SER A 97 -20.17 14.67 21.08
N GLY A 98 -20.45 15.36 19.96
CA GLY A 98 -19.87 16.67 19.65
C GLY A 98 -18.34 16.60 19.48
N GLY A 99 -17.82 15.46 19.07
CA GLY A 99 -16.39 15.18 18.96
C GLY A 99 -15.72 14.83 20.28
N ALA A 100 -16.48 14.59 21.37
CA ALA A 100 -15.97 14.13 22.65
C ALA A 100 -15.74 12.59 22.63
N PHE A 101 -14.89 12.13 23.56
CA PHE A 101 -14.64 10.70 23.78
C PHE A 101 -15.93 9.98 24.21
N VAL A 102 -16.19 8.84 23.62
CA VAL A 102 -17.31 7.98 23.95
C VAL A 102 -16.81 6.70 24.61
N ALA A 103 -17.41 6.30 25.72
CA ALA A 103 -17.00 5.09 26.42
C ALA A 103 -17.04 3.87 25.47
N PRO A 104 -15.98 3.04 25.40
CA PRO A 104 -15.91 1.89 24.49
C PRO A 104 -17.12 0.96 24.60
N ALA A 105 -17.64 0.73 25.80
CA ALA A 105 -18.81 -0.10 26.01
C ALA A 105 -20.08 0.44 25.30
N SER A 106 -20.27 1.77 25.25
CA SER A 106 -21.35 2.42 24.53
C SER A 106 -21.19 2.25 23.02
N LEU A 107 -19.98 2.54 22.47
CA LEU A 107 -19.71 2.37 21.04
C LEU A 107 -19.92 0.92 20.59
N ILE A 108 -19.48 -0.04 21.39
CA ILE A 108 -19.68 -1.48 21.13
C ILE A 108 -21.19 -1.81 21.09
N GLY A 109 -21.96 -1.31 22.07
CA GLY A 109 -23.40 -1.53 22.12
C GLY A 109 -24.12 -0.91 20.93
N GLU A 110 -23.82 0.34 20.60
CA GLU A 110 -24.37 1.06 19.47
C GLU A 110 -24.01 0.39 18.13
N ALA A 111 -22.75 -0.03 17.96
CA ALA A 111 -22.31 -0.74 16.75
C ALA A 111 -23.08 -2.06 16.56
N LYS A 112 -23.22 -2.87 17.62
CA LYS A 112 -24.00 -4.11 17.56
C LYS A 112 -25.45 -3.87 17.19
N ALA A 113 -26.07 -2.85 17.77
CA ALA A 113 -27.45 -2.48 17.49
C ALA A 113 -27.60 -1.96 16.04
N PHE A 114 -26.71 -1.11 15.59
CA PHE A 114 -26.77 -0.50 14.25
C PHE A 114 -26.56 -1.53 13.14
N TYR A 115 -25.56 -2.40 13.27
CA TYR A 115 -25.25 -3.41 12.25
C TYR A 115 -26.06 -4.71 12.40
N GLY A 116 -26.82 -4.88 13.48
CA GLY A 116 -27.67 -6.05 13.72
C GLY A 116 -26.88 -7.36 13.84
N CYS A 117 -25.62 -7.29 14.30
CA CYS A 117 -24.77 -8.47 14.50
C CYS A 117 -23.93 -8.34 15.78
N ASP A 118 -23.55 -9.49 16.34
CA ASP A 118 -22.79 -9.54 17.59
C ASP A 118 -21.33 -9.08 17.44
N SER A 119 -20.79 -9.13 16.22
CA SER A 119 -19.37 -8.88 15.95
C SER A 119 -19.18 -7.95 14.72
N PRO A 120 -19.64 -6.67 14.79
CA PRO A 120 -19.41 -5.69 13.72
C PRO A 120 -17.99 -5.12 13.81
N LEU A 121 -16.99 -5.99 13.73
CA LEU A 121 -15.59 -5.64 13.91
C LEU A 121 -14.68 -6.50 13.03
N THR A 122 -13.49 -6.00 12.76
CA THR A 122 -12.38 -6.81 12.27
C THR A 122 -11.55 -7.24 13.46
N ALA A 123 -11.46 -8.56 13.72
CA ALA A 123 -10.60 -9.12 14.77
C ALA A 123 -9.31 -9.69 14.18
N PHE A 124 -8.21 -9.46 14.88
CA PHE A 124 -6.89 -9.94 14.50
C PHE A 124 -6.33 -10.87 15.59
N LYS A 125 -5.64 -11.93 15.16
CA LYS A 125 -4.81 -12.74 16.02
C LYS A 125 -3.39 -12.75 15.48
N TYR A 126 -2.43 -12.80 16.40
CA TYR A 126 -1.00 -12.75 16.08
C TYR A 126 -0.31 -13.98 16.66
N GLU A 127 0.77 -14.41 16.02
CA GLU A 127 1.65 -15.41 16.59
C GLU A 127 2.32 -14.90 17.88
N LEU A 128 2.71 -15.81 18.73
CA LEU A 128 3.38 -15.51 20.02
C LEU A 128 4.88 -15.27 19.86
N SER A 129 5.41 -15.32 18.63
CA SER A 129 6.82 -15.04 18.36
C SER A 129 7.16 -13.55 18.54
N GLU A 130 8.44 -13.24 18.66
CA GLU A 130 8.93 -11.84 18.71
C GLU A 130 8.54 -11.04 17.46
N GLU A 131 8.39 -11.67 16.30
CA GLU A 131 7.98 -11.03 15.05
C GLU A 131 6.50 -10.58 15.13
N GLY A 132 5.66 -11.29 15.89
CA GLY A 132 4.26 -10.94 16.13
C GLY A 132 3.48 -10.75 14.84
N ARG A 133 3.65 -11.66 13.86
CA ARG A 133 2.96 -11.60 12.57
C ARG A 133 1.48 -11.97 12.72
N PRO A 134 0.58 -11.38 11.91
CA PRO A 134 -0.84 -11.76 11.95
C PRO A 134 -1.01 -13.20 11.46
N VAL A 135 -1.76 -14.02 12.19
CA VAL A 135 -2.08 -15.41 11.82
C VAL A 135 -3.56 -15.61 11.51
N SER A 136 -4.40 -14.67 11.90
CA SER A 136 -5.85 -14.74 11.63
C SER A 136 -6.47 -13.36 11.57
N MET A 137 -7.38 -13.17 10.63
CA MET A 137 -8.20 -11.97 10.51
C MET A 137 -9.65 -12.36 10.27
N MET A 138 -10.54 -11.98 11.19
CA MET A 138 -11.98 -12.14 11.05
C MET A 138 -12.59 -10.83 10.59
N ARG A 139 -13.26 -10.80 9.45
CA ARG A 139 -13.99 -9.62 8.97
C ARG A 139 -15.37 -9.50 9.64
N PRO A 140 -15.95 -8.29 9.67
CA PRO A 140 -17.31 -8.10 10.19
C PRO A 140 -18.30 -9.02 9.49
N GLY A 141 -19.10 -9.75 10.28
CA GLY A 141 -20.13 -10.65 9.75
C GLY A 141 -19.63 -11.93 9.10
N ALA A 142 -18.32 -12.16 9.00
CA ALA A 142 -17.77 -13.42 8.49
C ALA A 142 -18.00 -14.57 9.47
N SER A 143 -18.31 -15.76 8.95
CA SER A 143 -18.48 -16.99 9.75
C SER A 143 -17.17 -17.68 10.06
N LYS A 144 -16.13 -17.43 9.28
CA LYS A 144 -14.78 -18.00 9.44
C LYS A 144 -13.72 -16.91 9.23
N PRO A 145 -12.58 -17.02 9.91
CA PRO A 145 -11.48 -16.10 9.69
C PRO A 145 -10.72 -16.42 8.39
N ARG A 146 -10.08 -15.41 7.83
CA ARG A 146 -8.93 -15.58 6.94
C ARG A 146 -7.76 -16.05 7.78
N ILE A 147 -7.07 -17.10 7.34
CA ILE A 147 -5.90 -17.68 8.03
C ILE A 147 -4.64 -17.25 7.27
N MET A 148 -3.60 -16.93 8.02
CA MET A 148 -2.27 -16.64 7.52
C MET A 148 -1.26 -17.56 8.19
N GLU A 149 -0.53 -18.34 7.38
CA GLU A 149 0.53 -19.22 7.84
C GLU A 149 1.87 -18.65 7.41
N HIS A 150 2.85 -18.67 8.31
CA HIS A 150 4.19 -18.15 8.06
C HIS A 150 5.23 -19.22 8.34
N GLY A 151 6.26 -19.31 7.52
CA GLY A 151 7.32 -20.29 7.72
C GLY A 151 8.48 -20.12 6.72
N PHE A 152 9.32 -21.15 6.71
CA PHE A 152 10.40 -21.29 5.73
C PHE A 152 10.01 -22.37 4.72
N CYS A 153 10.31 -22.13 3.44
CA CYS A 153 10.11 -23.10 2.37
C CYS A 153 11.22 -24.17 2.45
N PHE A 154 10.84 -25.40 2.74
CA PHE A 154 11.74 -26.55 2.75
C PHE A 154 11.61 -27.43 1.51
N ASP A 155 10.68 -27.12 0.61
CA ASP A 155 10.48 -27.83 -0.64
C ASP A 155 11.22 -27.10 -1.77
N GLU A 156 12.04 -27.82 -2.54
CA GLU A 156 12.71 -27.29 -3.73
C GLU A 156 11.74 -27.18 -4.92
N THR A 157 10.63 -26.46 -4.73
CA THR A 157 9.56 -26.34 -5.74
C THR A 157 9.51 -24.97 -6.41
N VAL A 158 10.13 -23.95 -5.81
CA VAL A 158 10.11 -22.57 -6.31
C VAL A 158 11.26 -22.36 -7.29
N PRO A 159 10.99 -22.15 -8.61
CA PRO A 159 12.03 -21.91 -9.60
C PRO A 159 12.80 -20.59 -9.32
N ILE A 160 14.09 -20.60 -9.59
CA ILE A 160 14.92 -19.40 -9.58
C ILE A 160 14.90 -18.76 -10.96
N PHE A 161 14.48 -17.51 -11.01
CA PHE A 161 14.75 -16.60 -12.12
C PHE A 161 15.74 -15.54 -11.68
N ASP A 162 16.72 -15.22 -12.53
CA ASP A 162 17.81 -14.30 -12.24
C ASP A 162 18.13 -13.44 -13.47
N VAL A 163 19.05 -12.50 -13.32
CA VAL A 163 19.55 -11.62 -14.39
C VAL A 163 21.02 -11.91 -14.64
N ASP A 164 21.38 -12.31 -15.85
CA ASP A 164 22.78 -12.56 -16.20
C ASP A 164 23.60 -11.25 -16.35
N GLY A 165 24.91 -11.40 -16.58
CA GLY A 165 25.82 -10.26 -16.77
C GLY A 165 25.50 -9.39 -17.99
N GLU A 166 24.70 -9.88 -18.94
CA GLU A 166 24.23 -9.13 -20.11
C GLU A 166 22.83 -8.50 -19.88
N GLY A 167 22.26 -8.71 -18.70
CA GLY A 167 20.94 -8.16 -18.32
C GLY A 167 19.76 -8.94 -18.86
N ARG A 168 19.97 -10.20 -19.31
CA ARG A 168 18.93 -11.09 -19.81
C ARG A 168 18.32 -11.90 -18.67
N LEU A 169 17.06 -12.25 -18.80
CA LEU A 169 16.38 -13.18 -17.89
C LEU A 169 16.95 -14.59 -18.08
N VAL A 170 17.32 -15.24 -16.99
CA VAL A 170 17.79 -16.62 -16.95
C VAL A 170 17.00 -17.42 -15.92
N ARG A 171 16.81 -18.73 -16.14
CA ARG A 171 16.28 -19.66 -15.17
C ARG A 171 17.38 -20.56 -14.65
N GLN A 172 17.44 -20.82 -13.33
CA GLN A 172 18.53 -21.55 -12.66
C GLN A 172 17.99 -22.52 -11.61
N GLY A 173 17.42 -23.66 -12.07
CA GLY A 173 16.93 -24.65 -11.12
C GLY A 173 15.90 -24.12 -10.11
N TYR A 174 16.07 -24.50 -8.84
CA TYR A 174 15.11 -24.21 -7.77
C TYR A 174 15.81 -23.63 -6.52
N TYR A 175 15.08 -22.84 -5.75
CA TYR A 175 15.55 -22.37 -4.45
C TYR A 175 15.81 -23.55 -3.52
N LYS A 176 16.93 -23.51 -2.78
CA LYS A 176 17.29 -24.53 -1.80
C LYS A 176 16.40 -24.44 -0.57
N GLU A 177 16.25 -25.56 0.13
CA GLU A 177 15.55 -25.64 1.41
C GLU A 177 15.97 -24.53 2.37
N GLY A 178 14.98 -23.93 3.03
CA GLY A 178 15.17 -22.90 4.05
C GLY A 178 15.68 -21.54 3.56
N THR A 179 15.84 -21.33 2.23
CA THR A 179 16.34 -20.05 1.70
C THR A 179 15.23 -19.02 1.42
N LEU A 180 13.98 -19.44 1.45
CA LEU A 180 12.83 -18.56 1.30
C LEU A 180 11.93 -18.62 2.55
N ARG A 181 11.34 -17.48 2.88
CA ARG A 181 10.20 -17.41 3.80
C ARG A 181 8.94 -17.47 2.97
N PHE A 182 7.88 -18.07 3.51
CA PHE A 182 6.57 -18.02 2.89
C PHE A 182 5.52 -17.41 3.82
N THR A 183 4.48 -16.87 3.20
CA THR A 183 3.20 -16.55 3.84
C THR A 183 2.10 -17.14 2.98
N ILE A 184 1.27 -18.01 3.54
CA ILE A 184 0.09 -18.57 2.90
C ILE A 184 -1.13 -17.86 3.48
N GLU A 185 -1.95 -17.26 2.63
CA GLU A 185 -3.25 -16.70 2.99
C GLU A 185 -4.34 -17.61 2.46
N THR A 186 -5.22 -18.07 3.34
CA THR A 186 -6.42 -18.81 2.98
C THR A 186 -7.65 -17.97 3.32
N ASP A 187 -8.56 -17.81 2.37
CA ASP A 187 -9.78 -17.01 2.57
C ASP A 187 -10.78 -17.68 3.52
N GLU A 188 -11.84 -16.97 3.84
CA GLU A 188 -12.90 -17.43 4.75
C GLU A 188 -13.66 -18.66 4.22
N THR A 189 -13.63 -18.92 2.91
CA THR A 189 -14.30 -20.07 2.26
C THR A 189 -13.39 -21.28 2.18
N SER A 190 -12.08 -21.11 2.38
CA SER A 190 -11.03 -22.10 2.12
C SER A 190 -10.97 -22.57 0.66
N ALA A 191 -11.59 -21.81 -0.25
CA ALA A 191 -11.59 -22.08 -1.67
C ALA A 191 -10.45 -21.37 -2.40
N TYR A 192 -9.91 -20.31 -1.81
CA TYR A 192 -8.82 -19.50 -2.35
C TYR A 192 -7.61 -19.57 -1.43
N SER A 193 -6.46 -19.84 -2.00
CA SER A 193 -5.18 -19.84 -1.31
C SER A 193 -4.14 -19.09 -2.13
N ARG A 194 -3.39 -18.23 -1.46
CA ARG A 194 -2.31 -17.43 -2.03
C ARG A 194 -1.06 -17.63 -1.21
N SER A 195 0.00 -18.11 -1.84
CA SER A 195 1.31 -18.29 -1.23
C SER A 195 2.28 -17.22 -1.75
N VAL A 196 2.87 -16.45 -0.87
CA VAL A 196 3.86 -15.41 -1.18
C VAL A 196 5.21 -15.86 -0.64
N PHE A 197 6.23 -15.86 -1.48
CA PHE A 197 7.60 -16.23 -1.12
C PHE A 197 8.50 -15.00 -1.13
N THR A 198 9.27 -14.84 -0.05
CA THR A 198 10.21 -13.73 0.12
C THR A 198 11.60 -14.25 0.42
N ASP A 199 12.62 -13.54 -0.07
CA ASP A 199 14.00 -13.80 0.31
C ASP A 199 14.34 -13.22 1.70
N PHE A 200 15.58 -13.39 2.16
CA PHE A 200 16.04 -12.87 3.45
C PHE A 200 16.16 -11.35 3.50
N ASP A 201 16.22 -10.67 2.34
CA ASP A 201 16.17 -9.21 2.26
C ASP A 201 14.72 -8.69 2.33
N GLY A 202 13.73 -9.58 2.46
CA GLY A 202 12.31 -9.25 2.50
C GLY A 202 11.70 -8.94 1.14
N ARG A 203 12.42 -9.21 0.04
CA ARG A 203 11.92 -8.99 -1.32
C ARG A 203 11.01 -10.15 -1.73
N LYS A 204 9.86 -9.84 -2.28
CA LYS A 204 8.95 -10.82 -2.86
C LYS A 204 9.57 -11.39 -4.14
N VAL A 205 9.86 -12.68 -4.15
CA VAL A 205 10.48 -13.37 -5.31
C VAL A 205 9.49 -14.21 -6.10
N ALA A 206 8.49 -14.77 -5.43
CA ALA A 206 7.46 -15.58 -6.10
C ALA A 206 6.11 -15.45 -5.41
N GLU A 207 5.06 -15.74 -6.15
CA GLU A 207 3.68 -15.87 -5.68
C GLU A 207 3.01 -17.02 -6.41
N LEU A 208 2.29 -17.83 -5.68
CA LEU A 208 1.45 -18.89 -6.21
C LEU A 208 0.01 -18.61 -5.82
N GLU A 209 -0.85 -18.49 -6.82
CA GLU A 209 -2.29 -18.27 -6.68
C GLU A 209 -3.02 -19.23 -7.60
N ASP A 210 -3.82 -20.15 -7.06
CA ASP A 210 -4.57 -21.15 -7.83
C ASP A 210 -3.73 -21.86 -8.93
N ASP A 211 -2.55 -22.39 -8.59
CA ASP A 211 -1.56 -23.00 -9.48
C ASP A 211 -0.91 -22.04 -10.51
N ALA A 212 -1.13 -20.75 -10.38
CA ALA A 212 -0.58 -19.71 -11.24
C ALA A 212 0.64 -19.02 -10.58
N TRP A 213 1.83 -19.30 -11.07
CA TRP A 213 3.06 -18.73 -10.59
C TRP A 213 3.33 -17.35 -11.20
N THR A 214 3.66 -16.37 -10.37
CA THR A 214 4.23 -15.07 -10.76
C THR A 214 5.57 -14.88 -10.08
N PHE A 215 6.60 -14.37 -10.80
CA PHE A 215 7.93 -14.15 -10.23
C PHE A 215 8.36 -12.70 -10.36
N TRP A 216 9.09 -12.21 -9.34
CA TRP A 216 9.78 -10.93 -9.31
C TRP A 216 11.28 -11.16 -9.28
N VAL A 217 11.97 -10.66 -10.28
CA VAL A 217 13.39 -10.93 -10.50
C VAL A 217 14.18 -9.65 -10.32
N TYR A 218 15.16 -9.69 -9.44
CA TYR A 218 15.96 -8.53 -9.06
C TYR A 218 17.39 -8.67 -9.56
N ASP A 219 18.04 -7.54 -9.84
CA ASP A 219 19.47 -7.53 -10.12
C ASP A 219 20.30 -7.54 -8.82
N VAL A 220 21.63 -7.61 -8.98
CA VAL A 220 22.59 -7.60 -7.86
C VAL A 220 22.50 -6.36 -6.96
N CYS A 221 21.89 -5.27 -7.47
CA CYS A 221 21.65 -4.05 -6.70
C CYS A 221 20.28 -4.06 -6.00
N GLY A 222 19.51 -5.16 -6.07
CA GLY A 222 18.18 -5.28 -5.49
C GLY A 222 17.08 -4.54 -6.26
N ARG A 223 17.31 -4.15 -7.53
CA ARG A 223 16.34 -3.46 -8.36
C ARG A 223 15.50 -4.47 -9.15
N LEU A 224 14.18 -4.27 -9.19
CA LEU A 224 13.27 -5.13 -9.96
C LEU A 224 13.57 -5.03 -11.45
N ARG A 225 14.00 -6.13 -12.06
CA ARG A 225 14.36 -6.20 -13.48
C ARG A 225 13.27 -6.83 -14.33
N PHE A 226 12.64 -7.88 -13.82
CA PHE A 226 11.56 -8.55 -14.52
C PHE A 226 10.43 -8.93 -13.57
N THR A 227 9.20 -8.94 -14.10
CA THR A 227 8.09 -9.69 -13.52
C THR A 227 7.67 -10.73 -14.56
N VAL A 228 7.70 -12.00 -14.18
CA VAL A 228 7.29 -13.12 -15.03
C VAL A 228 5.84 -13.45 -14.73
N SER A 229 4.96 -13.30 -15.73
CA SER A 229 3.54 -13.64 -15.58
C SER A 229 3.31 -15.15 -15.47
N PRO A 230 2.14 -15.62 -15.02
CA PRO A 230 1.84 -17.04 -14.92
C PRO A 230 2.02 -17.78 -16.24
N GLU A 231 1.59 -17.21 -17.35
CA GLU A 231 1.78 -17.83 -18.68
C GLU A 231 3.27 -17.85 -19.09
N GLY A 232 4.03 -16.78 -18.75
CA GLY A 232 5.47 -16.75 -18.93
C GLY A 232 6.16 -17.86 -18.12
N ALA A 233 5.79 -18.03 -16.86
CA ALA A 233 6.33 -19.07 -15.99
C ALA A 233 6.08 -20.50 -16.54
N ARG A 234 4.89 -20.74 -17.07
CA ARG A 234 4.57 -22.04 -17.70
C ARG A 234 5.37 -22.34 -18.96
N ARG A 235 5.82 -21.31 -19.69
CA ARG A 235 6.57 -21.44 -20.94
C ARG A 235 8.09 -21.43 -20.74
N LEU A 236 8.58 -20.81 -19.67
CA LEU A 236 9.99 -20.68 -19.35
C LEU A 236 10.43 -21.79 -18.38
N THR A 237 10.36 -23.06 -18.83
CA THR A 237 10.62 -24.22 -17.97
C THR A 237 12.05 -24.76 -18.06
N ALA A 238 12.81 -24.41 -19.10
CA ALA A 238 14.18 -24.87 -19.28
C ALA A 238 15.16 -23.94 -18.59
N ASP A 239 16.18 -24.52 -17.93
CA ASP A 239 17.28 -23.76 -17.34
C ASP A 239 18.17 -23.11 -18.42
N GLY A 240 18.78 -21.97 -18.07
CA GLY A 240 19.58 -21.16 -18.95
C GLY A 240 18.92 -19.85 -19.36
N VAL A 241 19.40 -19.25 -20.46
CA VAL A 241 18.87 -17.99 -20.97
C VAL A 241 17.45 -18.20 -21.50
N CYS A 242 16.51 -17.43 -20.97
CA CYS A 242 15.12 -17.48 -21.35
C CYS A 242 14.91 -17.00 -22.80
N ASN A 243 13.97 -17.63 -23.52
CA ASN A 243 13.64 -17.26 -24.88
C ASN A 243 13.13 -15.82 -24.96
N SER A 244 13.80 -14.97 -25.74
CA SER A 244 13.50 -13.53 -25.83
C SER A 244 12.08 -13.23 -26.28
N THR A 245 11.52 -14.01 -27.22
CA THR A 245 10.16 -13.84 -27.71
C THR A 245 9.13 -14.12 -26.60
N ILE A 246 9.36 -15.14 -25.77
CA ILE A 246 8.49 -15.46 -24.63
C ILE A 246 8.62 -14.34 -23.58
N VAL A 247 9.84 -13.88 -23.29
CA VAL A 247 10.09 -12.78 -22.36
C VAL A 247 9.37 -11.50 -22.82
N GLU A 248 9.41 -11.18 -24.12
CA GLU A 248 8.71 -10.01 -24.67
C GLU A 248 7.19 -10.10 -24.58
N GLN A 249 6.65 -11.30 -24.76
CA GLN A 249 5.20 -11.53 -24.78
C GLN A 249 4.59 -11.66 -23.39
N TYR A 250 5.35 -12.13 -22.38
CA TYR A 250 4.78 -12.53 -21.10
C TYR A 250 5.48 -11.95 -19.86
N CYS A 251 6.59 -11.20 -20.04
CA CYS A 251 7.28 -10.60 -18.92
C CYS A 251 7.30 -9.08 -19.02
N SER A 252 7.15 -8.43 -17.88
CA SER A 252 7.50 -7.00 -17.76
C SER A 252 9.01 -6.87 -17.52
N GLU A 253 9.62 -5.81 -18.03
CA GLU A 253 11.06 -5.54 -17.92
C GLU A 253 11.31 -4.09 -17.56
N TRP A 254 12.29 -3.87 -16.70
CA TRP A 254 12.81 -2.53 -16.36
C TRP A 254 14.32 -2.49 -16.51
N ARG A 255 14.84 -1.37 -17.02
CA ARG A 255 16.29 -1.09 -17.04
C ARG A 255 16.55 0.22 -16.31
N TYR A 256 17.69 0.29 -15.69
CA TYR A 256 18.07 1.42 -14.84
C TYR A 256 19.42 2.00 -15.26
N ASP A 257 19.61 3.28 -14.97
CA ASP A 257 20.93 3.92 -15.03
C ASP A 257 21.72 3.71 -13.73
N GLY A 258 22.94 4.25 -13.71
CA GLY A 258 23.81 4.20 -12.54
C GLY A 258 23.32 5.01 -11.32
N ARG A 259 22.22 5.77 -11.46
CA ARG A 259 21.57 6.53 -10.37
C ARG A 259 20.24 5.92 -9.94
N ASN A 260 19.98 4.66 -10.25
CA ASN A 260 18.73 3.92 -9.95
C ASN A 260 17.46 4.50 -10.59
N ARG A 261 17.57 5.25 -11.69
CA ARG A 261 16.41 5.77 -12.40
C ARG A 261 16.05 4.83 -13.55
N VAL A 262 14.76 4.60 -13.77
CA VAL A 262 14.26 3.75 -14.86
C VAL A 262 14.57 4.41 -16.20
N THR A 263 15.36 3.75 -17.05
CA THR A 263 15.68 4.22 -18.42
C THR A 263 14.85 3.53 -19.48
N MET A 264 14.28 2.36 -19.17
CA MET A 264 13.38 1.63 -20.03
C MET A 264 12.39 0.86 -19.19
N SER A 265 11.13 0.83 -19.60
CA SER A 265 10.11 -0.10 -19.11
C SER A 265 9.39 -0.75 -20.26
N ARG A 266 9.01 -2.02 -20.07
CA ARG A 266 8.19 -2.77 -21.02
C ARG A 266 7.19 -3.60 -20.26
N VAL A 267 5.93 -3.59 -20.68
CA VAL A 267 4.90 -4.53 -20.25
C VAL A 267 4.69 -5.60 -21.32
N PRO A 268 4.16 -6.79 -20.98
CA PRO A 268 3.95 -7.88 -21.90
C PRO A 268 3.22 -7.47 -23.18
N GLY A 269 3.75 -7.86 -24.33
CA GLY A 269 3.14 -7.60 -25.64
C GLY A 269 3.15 -6.16 -26.12
N VAL A 270 3.76 -5.23 -25.37
CA VAL A 270 3.83 -3.81 -25.73
C VAL A 270 5.28 -3.42 -26.04
N ALA A 271 5.46 -2.51 -26.99
CA ALA A 271 6.76 -1.95 -27.31
C ALA A 271 7.33 -1.17 -26.10
N PRO A 272 8.64 -1.24 -25.83
CA PRO A 272 9.23 -0.60 -24.66
C PRO A 272 9.09 0.92 -24.70
N THR A 273 8.94 1.53 -23.52
CA THR A 273 9.02 2.99 -23.30
C THR A 273 10.40 3.35 -22.78
N TYR A 274 11.03 4.35 -23.35
CA TYR A 274 12.35 4.86 -22.95
C TYR A 274 12.23 6.20 -22.25
N TYR A 275 13.11 6.42 -21.24
CA TYR A 275 13.14 7.60 -20.40
C TYR A 275 14.54 8.22 -20.40
N VAL A 276 14.62 9.54 -20.57
CA VAL A 276 15.85 10.31 -20.50
C VAL A 276 15.69 11.39 -19.43
N TYR A 277 16.73 11.55 -18.63
CA TYR A 277 16.72 12.47 -17.50
C TYR A 277 17.73 13.62 -17.73
N ASP A 278 17.39 14.80 -17.22
CA ASP A 278 18.28 15.94 -17.20
C ASP A 278 19.40 15.79 -16.14
N ARG A 279 20.33 16.75 -16.10
CA ARG A 279 21.45 16.75 -15.15
C ARG A 279 21.01 16.80 -13.68
N LEU A 280 19.81 17.34 -13.42
CA LEU A 280 19.21 17.42 -12.08
C LEU A 280 18.40 16.16 -11.71
N GLY A 281 18.33 15.16 -12.60
CA GLY A 281 17.64 13.89 -12.36
C GLY A 281 16.13 13.94 -12.62
N ARG A 282 15.62 14.98 -13.27
CA ARG A 282 14.20 15.10 -13.64
C ARG A 282 13.96 14.46 -15.00
N LEU A 283 12.78 13.87 -15.21
CA LEU A 283 12.39 13.30 -16.52
C LEU A 283 12.35 14.42 -17.57
N ALA A 284 13.19 14.33 -18.58
CA ALA A 284 13.27 15.32 -19.66
C ALA A 284 12.60 14.83 -20.94
N LEU A 285 12.77 13.54 -21.28
CA LEU A 285 12.18 12.94 -22.47
C LEU A 285 11.62 11.56 -22.16
N GLU A 286 10.53 11.24 -22.87
CA GLU A 286 9.88 9.92 -22.84
C GLU A 286 9.51 9.52 -24.27
N GLN A 287 9.69 8.23 -24.60
CA GLN A 287 9.31 7.71 -25.91
C GLN A 287 8.68 6.33 -25.77
N ASP A 288 7.39 6.24 -25.97
CA ASP A 288 6.66 5.00 -26.14
C ASP A 288 6.75 4.44 -27.57
N GLY A 289 6.15 3.28 -27.83
CA GLY A 289 6.17 2.65 -29.17
C GLY A 289 5.45 3.47 -30.23
N CYS A 290 4.40 4.21 -29.86
CA CYS A 290 3.64 5.05 -30.79
C CYS A 290 4.45 6.31 -31.18
N LEU A 291 5.06 6.96 -30.21
CA LEU A 291 5.96 8.11 -30.48
C LEU A 291 7.17 7.69 -31.29
N ARG A 292 7.75 6.51 -30.99
CA ARG A 292 8.89 5.96 -31.73
C ARG A 292 8.56 5.69 -33.21
N SER A 293 7.41 5.13 -33.51
CA SER A 293 6.98 4.90 -34.91
C SER A 293 6.85 6.19 -35.73
N ARG A 294 6.65 7.33 -35.05
CA ARG A 294 6.56 8.67 -35.64
C ARG A 294 7.87 9.45 -35.57
N GLY A 295 8.95 8.87 -35.01
CA GLY A 295 10.22 9.58 -34.76
C GLY A 295 10.07 10.74 -33.77
N GLN A 296 9.13 10.66 -32.83
CA GLN A 296 8.79 11.72 -31.89
C GLN A 296 9.14 11.34 -30.45
N TRP A 297 9.30 12.36 -29.63
CA TRP A 297 9.51 12.25 -28.18
C TRP A 297 8.54 13.17 -27.45
N ARG A 298 8.04 12.74 -26.29
CA ARG A 298 7.41 13.63 -25.34
C ARG A 298 8.50 14.31 -24.53
N PHE A 299 8.43 15.62 -24.37
CA PHE A 299 9.39 16.39 -23.59
C PHE A 299 8.73 17.04 -22.38
N TYR A 300 9.55 17.27 -21.36
CA TYR A 300 9.17 17.91 -20.11
C TYR A 300 10.19 19.00 -19.79
N ALA A 301 9.74 20.24 -19.64
CA ALA A 301 10.57 21.37 -19.26
C ALA A 301 10.12 21.93 -17.91
N TYR A 302 11.06 22.34 -17.11
CA TYR A 302 10.83 22.76 -15.74
C TYR A 302 11.31 24.20 -15.52
N ASP A 303 10.61 24.92 -14.63
CA ASP A 303 11.00 26.26 -14.20
C ASP A 303 12.19 26.24 -13.20
N SER A 304 12.64 27.42 -12.78
CA SER A 304 13.69 27.60 -11.77
C SER A 304 13.36 26.96 -10.43
N ASP A 305 12.08 26.84 -10.09
CA ASP A 305 11.59 26.26 -8.85
C ASP A 305 11.38 24.74 -8.96
N LYS A 306 11.86 24.12 -10.05
CA LYS A 306 11.76 22.69 -10.36
C LYS A 306 10.31 22.19 -10.60
N ARG A 307 9.37 23.08 -10.86
CA ARG A 307 7.99 22.73 -11.21
C ARG A 307 7.91 22.51 -12.72
N LEU A 308 7.07 21.55 -13.14
CA LEU A 308 6.78 21.33 -14.56
C LEU A 308 6.15 22.59 -15.17
N ALA A 309 6.86 23.21 -16.09
CA ALA A 309 6.42 24.43 -16.78
C ALA A 309 5.75 24.12 -18.13
N VAL A 310 6.33 23.22 -18.90
CA VAL A 310 5.85 22.85 -20.25
C VAL A 310 6.02 21.36 -20.47
N ALA A 311 5.04 20.73 -21.10
CA ALA A 311 5.15 19.38 -21.66
C ALA A 311 4.54 19.37 -23.07
N GLY A 312 5.12 18.58 -23.97
CA GLY A 312 4.64 18.49 -25.35
C GLY A 312 5.31 17.36 -26.12
N VAL A 313 5.11 17.33 -27.42
CA VAL A 313 5.70 16.34 -28.33
C VAL A 313 6.62 17.06 -29.33
N THR A 314 7.79 16.50 -29.60
CA THR A 314 8.79 17.02 -30.51
C THR A 314 9.41 15.93 -31.37
N ALA A 315 9.72 16.23 -32.63
CA ALA A 315 10.54 15.38 -33.50
C ALA A 315 12.05 15.68 -33.39
N ARG A 316 12.43 16.77 -32.70
CA ARG A 316 13.82 17.12 -32.47
C ARG A 316 14.17 16.87 -30.99
N ILE A 317 15.25 16.17 -30.72
CA ILE A 317 15.75 15.98 -29.35
C ILE A 317 16.32 17.32 -28.88
N PRO A 318 15.78 17.95 -27.80
CA PRO A 318 16.38 19.14 -27.23
C PRO A 318 17.80 18.84 -26.73
N GLN A 319 18.71 19.82 -26.79
CA GLN A 319 19.99 19.70 -26.08
C GLN A 319 19.71 19.73 -24.57
N LEU A 320 20.01 18.65 -23.85
CA LEU A 320 19.77 18.43 -22.42
C LEU A 320 20.95 18.87 -21.56
#